data_ae55748a80dfc937d3809236b8967936
#
_entry.id   ae55748a80dfc937d3809236b8967936
#
_cell.length_a   1.000
_cell.length_b   1.000
_cell.length_c   1.000
_cell.angle_alpha   90.00
_cell.angle_beta   90.00
_cell.angle_gamma   90.00
#
_symmetry.space_group_name_H-M   'P 1'
#
loop_
_entity.id
_entity.type
_entity.pdbx_description
1 polymer ?
#
loop_
_entity_poly.entity_id
_entity_poly.type
_entity_poly.pdbx_seq_one_letter_code
_entity_poly.pdbx_strand_id
1 'polypeptide(L)'
;MRDRFQVSERKACGVIGQLRTTQRYKKVIDPEGERVRDRILELVKEYGRYGYKTITSMLQLEGFEVGRDRVHRIWQEEGLQVPQKQPKRARLWLADGSCIRLRPTHRNHVWSYDFVSEQTHDGRKFRILNIIDEFTKECLASFVARRIRSQDVILILADLFIEHGIPEHIRSDNGPEFIARKLRKWLKDVGVKTLYIEPGSPWENGYCESFNGKMRYLLLDGEIFYTLFEAKVIIERWRRHYNEVRPHSSLGGRPPKAPETWEIQDQLVS
;
A
#
# COMPACT_ATOMS: atom_id res chain seq x y z
N MET A 1 -9.07 30.61 -41.55
CA MET A 1 -8.37 30.79 -42.85
C MET A 1 -9.32 30.64 -44.02
N ARG A 2 -10.11 29.57 -44.15
CA ARG A 2 -11.09 29.37 -45.25
C ARG A 2 -12.04 30.58 -45.40
N ASP A 3 -12.70 30.93 -44.33
CA ASP A 3 -13.73 32.01 -44.34
C ASP A 3 -13.13 33.41 -44.51
N ARG A 4 -11.92 33.63 -43.96
CA ARG A 4 -11.24 34.92 -44.05
C ARG A 4 -10.69 35.21 -45.45
N PHE A 5 -10.27 34.19 -46.20
CA PHE A 5 -9.61 34.32 -47.49
C PHE A 5 -10.42 33.76 -48.64
N GLN A 6 -11.65 33.28 -48.40
CA GLN A 6 -12.55 32.70 -49.40
C GLN A 6 -11.87 31.63 -50.28
N VAL A 7 -10.97 30.82 -49.65
CA VAL A 7 -10.23 29.77 -50.37
C VAL A 7 -10.78 28.37 -50.06
N SER A 8 -10.64 27.49 -51.03
CA SER A 8 -11.05 26.08 -50.84
C SER A 8 -10.19 25.39 -49.77
N GLU A 9 -10.76 24.40 -49.09
CA GLU A 9 -10.06 23.55 -48.11
C GLU A 9 -8.75 22.96 -48.68
N ARG A 10 -8.77 22.51 -49.93
CA ARG A 10 -7.60 21.98 -50.63
C ARG A 10 -6.46 22.98 -50.69
N LYS A 11 -6.79 24.22 -51.06
CA LYS A 11 -5.81 25.32 -51.18
C LYS A 11 -5.30 25.74 -49.81
N ALA A 12 -6.19 25.85 -48.81
CA ALA A 12 -5.81 26.15 -47.42
C ALA A 12 -4.87 25.08 -46.82
N CYS A 13 -5.21 23.81 -46.98
CA CYS A 13 -4.37 22.70 -46.49
C CYS A 13 -2.99 22.65 -47.18
N GLY A 14 -2.97 22.94 -48.51
CA GLY A 14 -1.70 23.01 -49.26
C GLY A 14 -0.77 24.12 -48.75
N VAL A 15 -1.32 25.31 -48.44
CA VAL A 15 -0.53 26.44 -47.91
C VAL A 15 0.05 26.18 -46.56
N ILE A 16 -0.70 25.49 -45.65
CA ILE A 16 -0.22 25.20 -44.28
C ILE A 16 0.49 23.85 -44.17
N GLY A 17 0.66 23.11 -45.26
CA GLY A 17 1.32 21.79 -45.28
C GLY A 17 0.56 20.71 -44.54
N GLN A 18 -0.76 20.87 -44.32
CA GLN A 18 -1.58 19.90 -43.55
C GLN A 18 -2.34 18.99 -44.50
N LEU A 19 -2.34 17.68 -44.22
CA LEU A 19 -3.15 16.71 -44.95
C LEU A 19 -4.65 16.98 -44.74
N ARG A 20 -5.46 16.89 -45.83
CA ARG A 20 -6.92 17.06 -45.75
C ARG A 20 -7.58 16.03 -44.85
N THR A 21 -7.05 14.81 -44.79
CA THR A 21 -7.50 13.75 -43.88
C THR A 21 -7.37 14.18 -42.40
N THR A 22 -6.25 14.81 -42.07
CA THR A 22 -6.03 15.35 -40.70
C THR A 22 -7.01 16.52 -40.40
N GLN A 23 -7.25 17.39 -41.40
CA GLN A 23 -8.20 18.51 -41.25
C GLN A 23 -9.64 18.04 -41.06
N ARG A 24 -10.02 16.93 -41.67
CA ARG A 24 -11.36 16.34 -41.59
C ARG A 24 -11.52 15.35 -40.47
N TYR A 25 -10.43 15.02 -39.80
CA TYR A 25 -10.49 14.10 -38.67
C TYR A 25 -11.40 14.66 -37.57
N LYS A 26 -12.44 13.92 -37.28
CA LYS A 26 -13.27 14.13 -36.10
C LYS A 26 -12.91 13.07 -35.09
N LYS A 27 -12.53 13.48 -33.88
CA LYS A 27 -12.28 12.57 -32.78
C LYS A 27 -13.54 11.73 -32.56
N VAL A 28 -13.42 10.43 -32.74
CA VAL A 28 -14.50 9.49 -32.39
C VAL A 28 -14.59 9.52 -30.86
N ILE A 29 -15.77 9.83 -30.36
CA ILE A 29 -16.06 9.75 -28.94
C ILE A 29 -16.13 8.25 -28.63
N ASP A 30 -15.24 7.78 -27.80
CA ASP A 30 -15.24 6.42 -27.25
C ASP A 30 -16.00 6.48 -25.91
N PRO A 31 -17.29 6.02 -25.85
CA PRO A 31 -18.07 6.11 -24.62
C PRO A 31 -17.47 5.30 -23.48
N GLU A 32 -16.79 4.19 -23.80
CA GLU A 32 -16.09 3.40 -22.80
C GLU A 32 -14.85 4.14 -22.29
N GLY A 33 -14.14 4.83 -23.19
CA GLY A 33 -13.01 5.69 -22.81
C GLY A 33 -13.40 6.80 -21.87
N GLU A 34 -14.54 7.45 -22.10
CA GLU A 34 -15.07 8.49 -21.20
C GLU A 34 -15.44 7.89 -19.82
N ARG A 35 -16.12 6.74 -19.77
CA ARG A 35 -16.42 6.05 -18.51
C ARG A 35 -15.16 5.71 -17.73
N VAL A 36 -14.12 5.20 -18.39
CA VAL A 36 -12.83 4.89 -17.75
C VAL A 36 -12.18 6.19 -17.24
N ARG A 37 -12.22 7.26 -18.00
CA ARG A 37 -11.68 8.58 -17.60
C ARG A 37 -12.38 9.12 -16.36
N ASP A 38 -13.70 9.15 -16.36
CA ASP A 38 -14.50 9.61 -15.22
C ASP A 38 -14.20 8.78 -13.97
N ARG A 39 -14.13 7.46 -14.12
CA ARG A 39 -13.79 6.60 -12.98
C ARG A 39 -12.37 6.82 -12.45
N ILE A 40 -11.38 7.07 -13.33
CA ILE A 40 -10.03 7.47 -12.92
C ILE A 40 -10.08 8.74 -12.07
N LEU A 41 -10.80 9.76 -12.51
CA LEU A 41 -10.91 11.05 -11.79
C LEU A 41 -11.57 10.88 -10.42
N GLU A 42 -12.62 10.06 -10.31
CA GLU A 42 -13.26 9.72 -9.04
C GLU A 42 -12.28 9.03 -8.08
N LEU A 43 -11.58 7.99 -8.55
CA LEU A 43 -10.60 7.25 -7.74
C LEU A 43 -9.43 8.14 -7.31
N VAL A 44 -8.95 9.02 -8.16
CA VAL A 44 -7.87 9.98 -7.81
C VAL A 44 -8.35 11.00 -6.80
N LYS A 45 -9.59 11.46 -6.88
CA LYS A 45 -10.18 12.38 -5.90
C LYS A 45 -10.30 11.71 -4.52
N GLU A 46 -10.65 10.43 -4.48
CA GLU A 46 -10.76 9.67 -3.24
C GLU A 46 -9.37 9.26 -2.70
N TYR A 47 -8.45 8.83 -3.59
CA TYR A 47 -7.13 8.30 -3.25
C TYR A 47 -5.99 9.12 -3.86
N GLY A 48 -5.88 10.37 -3.51
CA GLY A 48 -4.96 11.35 -4.14
C GLY A 48 -3.45 10.98 -4.10
N ARG A 49 -3.06 9.98 -3.32
CA ARG A 49 -1.68 9.46 -3.25
C ARG A 49 -1.47 8.14 -3.99
N TYR A 50 -2.49 7.63 -4.68
CA TYR A 50 -2.37 6.44 -5.53
C TYR A 50 -1.91 6.84 -6.92
N GLY A 51 -0.83 6.23 -7.40
CA GLY A 51 -0.35 6.42 -8.77
C GLY A 51 -1.12 5.57 -9.77
N TYR A 52 -0.97 5.90 -11.06
CA TYR A 52 -1.68 5.25 -12.17
C TYR A 52 -1.63 3.71 -12.12
N LYS A 53 -0.52 3.09 -11.64
CA LYS A 53 -0.42 1.62 -11.53
C LYS A 53 -1.41 1.04 -10.53
N THR A 54 -1.60 1.69 -9.38
CA THR A 54 -2.57 1.27 -8.36
C THR A 54 -3.99 1.51 -8.85
N ILE A 55 -4.24 2.67 -9.47
CA ILE A 55 -5.54 3.00 -10.07
C ILE A 55 -5.90 2.00 -11.19
N THR A 56 -4.92 1.58 -12.02
CA THR A 56 -5.17 0.53 -13.04
C THR A 56 -5.65 -0.77 -12.38
N SER A 57 -4.99 -1.21 -11.32
CA SER A 57 -5.41 -2.44 -10.63
C SER A 57 -6.78 -2.29 -9.96
N MET A 58 -7.13 -1.11 -9.45
CA MET A 58 -8.47 -0.86 -8.90
C MET A 58 -9.55 -0.94 -9.99
N LEU A 59 -9.33 -0.32 -11.14
CA LEU A 59 -10.23 -0.40 -12.29
C LEU A 59 -10.43 -1.85 -12.75
N GLN A 60 -9.35 -2.63 -12.80
CA GLN A 60 -9.43 -4.04 -13.18
C GLN A 60 -10.22 -4.88 -12.17
N LEU A 61 -10.10 -4.60 -10.88
CA LEU A 61 -10.91 -5.23 -9.82
C LEU A 61 -12.39 -4.82 -9.91
N GLU A 62 -12.69 -3.64 -10.41
CA GLU A 62 -14.06 -3.16 -10.71
C GLU A 62 -14.62 -3.73 -12.03
N GLY A 63 -13.84 -4.55 -12.75
CA GLY A 63 -14.26 -5.19 -14.00
C GLY A 63 -14.01 -4.40 -15.28
N PHE A 64 -13.24 -3.28 -15.22
CA PHE A 64 -12.86 -2.57 -16.43
C PHE A 64 -11.73 -3.31 -17.17
N GLU A 65 -11.90 -3.56 -18.46
CA GLU A 65 -10.88 -4.13 -19.34
C GLU A 65 -9.89 -3.06 -19.80
N VAL A 66 -9.01 -2.61 -18.91
CA VAL A 66 -8.04 -1.55 -19.18
C VAL A 66 -6.60 -1.98 -18.90
N GLY A 67 -5.71 -1.63 -19.82
CA GLY A 67 -4.26 -1.81 -19.65
C GLY A 67 -3.61 -0.57 -19.01
N ARG A 68 -2.41 -0.78 -18.44
CA ARG A 68 -1.62 0.28 -17.78
C ARG A 68 -1.33 1.47 -18.70
N ASP A 69 -1.03 1.21 -19.99
CA ASP A 69 -0.66 2.27 -20.94
C ASP A 69 -1.84 3.16 -21.26
N ARG A 70 -3.07 2.60 -21.36
CA ARG A 70 -4.29 3.40 -21.55
C ARG A 70 -4.55 4.30 -20.36
N VAL A 71 -4.46 3.76 -19.14
CA VAL A 71 -4.62 4.53 -17.89
C VAL A 71 -3.53 5.60 -17.77
N HIS A 72 -2.27 5.26 -18.08
CA HIS A 72 -1.15 6.21 -18.02
C HIS A 72 -1.33 7.36 -19.02
N ARG A 73 -1.80 7.10 -20.21
CA ARG A 73 -2.09 8.14 -21.21
C ARG A 73 -3.18 9.10 -20.70
N ILE A 74 -4.32 8.57 -20.19
CA ILE A 74 -5.37 9.40 -19.58
C ILE A 74 -4.81 10.20 -18.40
N TRP A 75 -3.98 9.57 -17.57
CA TRP A 75 -3.32 10.22 -16.45
C TRP A 75 -2.50 11.45 -16.87
N GLN A 76 -1.77 11.33 -17.97
CA GLN A 76 -0.97 12.45 -18.53
C GLN A 76 -1.87 13.52 -19.18
N GLU A 77 -2.90 13.11 -19.91
CA GLU A 77 -3.87 14.02 -20.54
C GLU A 77 -4.59 14.89 -19.50
N GLU A 78 -4.94 14.31 -18.35
CA GLU A 78 -5.59 15.01 -17.23
C GLU A 78 -4.59 15.77 -16.32
N GLY A 79 -3.29 15.73 -16.62
CA GLY A 79 -2.26 16.39 -15.81
C GLY A 79 -2.14 15.86 -14.37
N LEU A 80 -2.58 14.61 -14.12
CA LEU A 80 -2.58 14.02 -12.80
C LEU A 80 -1.17 13.74 -12.30
N GLN A 81 -0.91 14.07 -11.05
CA GLN A 81 0.39 13.84 -10.40
C GLN A 81 0.18 13.34 -8.97
N VAL A 82 1.07 12.49 -8.51
CA VAL A 82 1.16 12.12 -7.11
C VAL A 82 2.29 12.88 -6.43
N PRO A 83 2.19 13.22 -5.14
CA PRO A 83 3.28 13.84 -4.41
C PRO A 83 4.57 13.03 -4.56
N GLN A 84 5.67 13.69 -4.84
CA GLN A 84 6.96 13.01 -4.95
C GLN A 84 7.33 12.41 -3.59
N LYS A 85 7.69 11.13 -3.61
CA LYS A 85 8.32 10.50 -2.44
C LYS A 85 9.69 11.12 -2.24
N GLN A 86 10.05 11.39 -0.98
CA GLN A 86 11.43 11.74 -0.68
C GLN A 86 12.37 10.65 -1.21
N PRO A 87 13.48 11.01 -1.88
CA PRO A 87 14.44 10.04 -2.37
C PRO A 87 14.92 9.18 -1.20
N LYS A 88 14.89 7.87 -1.38
CA LYS A 88 15.46 6.96 -0.40
C LYS A 88 16.95 7.27 -0.29
N ARG A 89 17.46 7.53 0.91
CA ARG A 89 18.89 7.56 1.14
C ARG A 89 19.46 6.23 0.66
N ALA A 90 20.54 6.28 -0.14
CA ALA A 90 21.17 5.08 -0.64
C ALA A 90 21.49 4.13 0.54
N ARG A 91 20.91 2.93 0.51
CA ARG A 91 21.28 1.89 1.45
C ARG A 91 22.43 1.11 0.83
N LEU A 92 23.53 0.98 1.55
CA LEU A 92 24.58 0.03 1.21
C LEU A 92 23.99 -1.38 1.40
N TRP A 93 23.61 -2.02 0.31
CA TRP A 93 23.26 -3.43 0.29
C TRP A 93 24.52 -4.22 -0.04
N LEU A 94 24.94 -5.05 0.90
CA LEU A 94 25.82 -6.15 0.55
C LEU A 94 24.95 -7.20 -0.13
N ALA A 95 25.07 -7.35 -1.44
CA ALA A 95 24.34 -8.34 -2.24
C ALA A 95 25.04 -9.71 -2.21
N ASP A 96 25.68 -10.05 -1.09
CA ASP A 96 26.52 -11.24 -0.92
C ASP A 96 25.74 -12.49 -0.50
N GLY A 97 24.41 -12.41 -0.39
CA GLY A 97 23.57 -13.55 0.02
C GLY A 97 23.72 -13.96 1.50
N SER A 98 24.44 -13.18 2.31
CA SER A 98 24.71 -13.48 3.72
C SER A 98 23.47 -13.39 4.62
N CYS A 99 22.36 -12.85 4.15
CA CYS A 99 21.13 -12.72 4.91
C CYS A 99 20.22 -13.93 4.71
N ILE A 100 20.36 -14.96 5.57
CA ILE A 100 19.43 -16.09 5.64
C ILE A 100 18.20 -15.65 6.44
N ARG A 101 17.22 -15.06 5.73
CA ARG A 101 15.94 -14.71 6.34
C ARG A 101 14.95 -15.86 6.19
N LEU A 102 14.29 -16.26 7.28
CA LEU A 102 13.15 -17.16 7.21
C LEU A 102 12.05 -16.48 6.37
N ARG A 103 11.76 -17.07 5.19
CA ARG A 103 10.66 -16.60 4.33
C ARG A 103 9.37 -17.31 4.73
N PRO A 104 8.25 -16.58 4.82
CA PRO A 104 6.98 -17.21 5.13
C PRO A 104 6.54 -18.09 3.94
N THR A 105 6.05 -19.28 4.24
CA THR A 105 5.59 -20.27 3.25
C THR A 105 4.09 -20.48 3.27
N HIS A 106 3.41 -20.10 4.36
CA HIS A 106 1.95 -20.23 4.51
C HIS A 106 1.42 -19.18 5.50
N ARG A 107 0.12 -19.05 5.56
CA ARG A 107 -0.58 -18.18 6.52
C ARG A 107 -0.21 -18.60 7.95
N ASN A 108 -0.03 -17.61 8.84
CA ASN A 108 0.40 -17.80 10.22
C ASN A 108 1.78 -18.46 10.39
N HIS A 109 2.61 -18.52 9.35
CA HIS A 109 3.99 -18.99 9.50
C HIS A 109 4.83 -17.95 10.26
N VAL A 110 4.83 -16.68 9.78
CA VAL A 110 5.60 -15.60 10.42
C VAL A 110 4.73 -14.37 10.53
N TRP A 111 4.50 -13.88 11.73
CA TRP A 111 3.98 -12.55 11.96
C TRP A 111 5.14 -11.61 12.29
N SER A 112 5.09 -10.40 11.74
CA SER A 112 6.01 -9.33 12.11
C SER A 112 5.27 -8.18 12.74
N TYR A 113 5.89 -7.51 13.72
CA TYR A 113 5.33 -6.32 14.31
C TYR A 113 6.39 -5.23 14.52
N ASP A 114 5.92 -3.99 14.54
CA ASP A 114 6.77 -2.81 14.71
C ASP A 114 5.94 -1.61 15.14
N PHE A 115 6.62 -0.60 15.69
CA PHE A 115 6.00 0.63 16.14
C PHE A 115 6.19 1.78 15.16
N VAL A 116 5.11 2.54 14.95
CA VAL A 116 5.16 3.85 14.33
C VAL A 116 4.80 4.90 15.37
N SER A 117 5.57 5.98 15.44
CA SER A 117 5.28 7.12 16.30
C SER A 117 4.69 8.25 15.49
N GLU A 118 3.66 8.91 16.06
CA GLU A 118 2.99 10.06 15.50
C GLU A 118 2.53 11.01 16.64
N GLN A 119 1.98 12.16 16.30
CA GLN A 119 1.48 13.12 17.28
C GLN A 119 0.13 13.70 16.89
N THR A 120 -0.65 14.09 17.87
CA THR A 120 -1.86 14.89 17.69
C THR A 120 -1.49 16.36 17.49
N HIS A 121 -2.41 17.15 16.92
CA HIS A 121 -2.22 18.57 16.62
C HIS A 121 -1.69 19.40 17.82
N ASP A 122 -2.04 19.00 19.04
CA ASP A 122 -1.55 19.59 20.29
C ASP A 122 -0.11 19.18 20.67
N GLY A 123 0.60 18.47 19.78
CA GLY A 123 1.97 18.01 19.96
C GLY A 123 2.14 16.77 20.86
N ARG A 124 1.05 16.21 21.38
CA ARG A 124 1.11 15.01 22.23
C ARG A 124 1.35 13.76 21.40
N LYS A 125 2.46 13.07 21.66
CA LYS A 125 2.84 11.85 20.95
C LYS A 125 1.90 10.68 21.25
N PHE A 126 1.72 9.80 20.23
CA PHE A 126 1.11 8.50 20.37
C PHE A 126 1.89 7.46 19.55
N ARG A 127 1.66 6.20 19.84
CA ARG A 127 2.29 5.08 19.14
C ARG A 127 1.23 4.20 18.46
N ILE A 128 1.60 3.63 17.37
CA ILE A 128 0.81 2.67 16.59
C ILE A 128 1.62 1.36 16.59
N LEU A 129 1.06 0.28 17.13
CA LEU A 129 1.61 -1.06 17.00
C LEU A 129 0.97 -1.72 15.77
N ASN A 130 1.76 -1.98 14.75
CA ASN A 130 1.32 -2.69 13.56
C ASN A 130 1.76 -4.15 13.63
N ILE A 131 0.83 -5.07 13.38
CA ILE A 131 1.08 -6.51 13.34
C ILE A 131 0.64 -7.04 11.98
N ILE A 132 1.52 -7.74 11.27
CA ILE A 132 1.35 -8.16 9.90
C ILE A 132 1.67 -9.64 9.76
N ASP A 133 0.82 -10.39 9.08
CA ASP A 133 1.18 -11.70 8.55
C ASP A 133 2.08 -11.51 7.32
N GLU A 134 3.32 -12.01 7.39
CA GLU A 134 4.30 -11.81 6.32
C GLU A 134 3.96 -12.58 5.05
N PHE A 135 3.21 -13.68 5.13
CA PHE A 135 2.78 -14.42 3.94
C PHE A 135 1.66 -13.70 3.23
N THR A 136 0.58 -13.44 3.94
CA THR A 136 -0.64 -12.86 3.39
C THR A 136 -0.52 -11.36 3.10
N LYS A 137 0.44 -10.68 3.72
CA LYS A 137 0.58 -9.22 3.74
C LYS A 137 -0.59 -8.51 4.43
N GLU A 138 -1.46 -9.27 5.11
CA GLU A 138 -2.57 -8.73 5.88
C GLU A 138 -2.05 -7.99 7.11
N CYS A 139 -2.57 -6.80 7.35
CA CYS A 139 -2.37 -6.09 8.60
C CYS A 139 -3.41 -6.55 9.61
N LEU A 140 -3.00 -7.42 10.52
CA LEU A 140 -3.86 -8.03 11.53
C LEU A 140 -4.33 -7.00 12.56
N ALA A 141 -3.43 -6.09 12.97
CA ALA A 141 -3.76 -5.00 13.88
C ALA A 141 -2.95 -3.73 13.60
N SER A 142 -3.56 -2.57 13.88
CA SER A 142 -2.92 -1.26 14.00
C SER A 142 -3.41 -0.61 15.29
N PHE A 143 -2.85 -1.03 16.43
CA PHE A 143 -3.30 -0.56 17.74
C PHE A 143 -2.70 0.80 18.11
N VAL A 144 -3.55 1.74 18.49
CA VAL A 144 -3.18 3.15 18.74
C VAL A 144 -3.35 3.49 20.22
N ALA A 145 -2.27 3.94 20.87
CA ALA A 145 -2.33 4.43 22.24
C ALA A 145 -1.23 5.48 22.53
N ARG A 146 -1.42 6.29 23.57
CA ARG A 146 -0.37 7.23 24.04
C ARG A 146 0.88 6.50 24.52
N ARG A 147 0.69 5.35 25.16
CA ARG A 147 1.76 4.47 25.62
C ARG A 147 1.33 3.03 25.37
N ILE A 148 2.25 2.21 24.90
CA ILE A 148 2.04 0.78 24.69
C ILE A 148 3.17 0.06 25.42
N ARG A 149 2.82 -0.74 26.41
CA ARG A 149 3.74 -1.52 27.25
C ARG A 149 3.71 -2.97 26.80
N SER A 150 4.67 -3.79 27.26
CA SER A 150 4.70 -5.22 26.97
C SER A 150 3.43 -5.97 27.37
N GLN A 151 2.73 -5.53 28.41
CA GLN A 151 1.44 -6.11 28.80
C GLN A 151 0.35 -5.84 27.77
N ASP A 152 0.33 -4.63 27.20
CA ASP A 152 -0.62 -4.28 26.15
C ASP A 152 -0.35 -5.10 24.89
N VAL A 153 0.92 -5.32 24.54
CA VAL A 153 1.32 -6.18 23.41
C VAL A 153 0.84 -7.63 23.63
N ILE A 154 0.97 -8.17 24.85
CA ILE A 154 0.48 -9.52 25.18
C ILE A 154 -1.03 -9.62 24.97
N LEU A 155 -1.81 -8.64 25.47
CA LEU A 155 -3.27 -8.64 25.30
C LEU A 155 -3.67 -8.58 23.82
N ILE A 156 -3.05 -7.69 23.06
CA ILE A 156 -3.32 -7.56 21.62
C ILE A 156 -3.00 -8.86 20.87
N LEU A 157 -1.84 -9.48 21.16
CA LEU A 157 -1.47 -10.75 20.54
C LEU A 157 -2.40 -11.88 20.98
N ALA A 158 -2.85 -11.91 22.23
CA ALA A 158 -3.80 -12.93 22.71
C ALA A 158 -5.13 -12.85 21.97
N ASP A 159 -5.67 -11.64 21.78
CA ASP A 159 -6.90 -11.43 21.00
C ASP A 159 -6.71 -11.87 19.54
N LEU A 160 -5.60 -11.53 18.91
CA LEU A 160 -5.29 -11.95 17.56
C LEU A 160 -5.08 -13.46 17.42
N PHE A 161 -4.50 -14.13 18.43
CA PHE A 161 -4.34 -15.60 18.43
C PHE A 161 -5.70 -16.31 18.47
N ILE A 162 -6.68 -15.72 19.16
CA ILE A 162 -8.05 -16.25 19.19
C ILE A 162 -8.73 -16.04 17.83
N GLU A 163 -8.55 -14.87 17.21
CA GLU A 163 -9.23 -14.50 15.97
C GLU A 163 -8.61 -15.16 14.72
N HIS A 164 -7.27 -15.21 14.64
CA HIS A 164 -6.54 -15.61 13.43
C HIS A 164 -5.77 -16.93 13.57
N GLY A 165 -5.68 -17.47 14.78
CA GLY A 165 -4.82 -18.62 15.11
C GLY A 165 -3.42 -18.18 15.56
N ILE A 166 -2.69 -19.13 16.13
CA ILE A 166 -1.36 -18.91 16.69
C ILE A 166 -0.30 -19.02 15.59
N PRO A 167 0.57 -18.01 15.37
CA PRO A 167 1.64 -18.11 14.40
C PRO A 167 2.78 -19.02 14.90
N GLU A 168 3.50 -19.65 13.99
CA GLU A 168 4.69 -20.42 14.35
C GLU A 168 5.82 -19.52 14.85
N HIS A 169 5.97 -18.35 14.21
CA HIS A 169 7.04 -17.43 14.49
C HIS A 169 6.53 -15.99 14.62
N ILE A 170 7.15 -15.25 15.54
CA ILE A 170 6.98 -13.80 15.62
C ILE A 170 8.33 -13.12 15.43
N ARG A 171 8.36 -12.15 14.51
CA ARG A 171 9.53 -11.31 14.22
C ARG A 171 9.32 -9.91 14.76
N SER A 172 10.32 -9.39 15.47
CA SER A 172 10.32 -8.00 15.96
C SER A 172 11.73 -7.43 15.95
N ASP A 173 11.82 -6.11 16.05
CA ASP A 173 13.05 -5.47 16.44
C ASP A 173 13.40 -5.75 17.90
N ASN A 174 14.57 -5.25 18.34
CA ASN A 174 15.04 -5.41 19.72
C ASN A 174 14.53 -4.27 20.63
N GLY A 175 13.37 -3.70 20.36
CA GLY A 175 12.76 -2.67 21.20
C GLY A 175 12.54 -3.16 22.64
N PRO A 176 12.66 -2.29 23.67
CA PRO A 176 12.55 -2.67 25.07
C PRO A 176 11.20 -3.33 25.41
N GLU A 177 10.13 -2.97 24.70
CA GLU A 177 8.81 -3.56 24.88
C GLU A 177 8.77 -5.01 24.43
N PHE A 178 9.58 -5.38 23.42
CA PHE A 178 9.60 -6.71 22.79
C PHE A 178 10.59 -7.66 23.45
N ILE A 179 11.67 -7.15 24.02
CA ILE A 179 12.63 -7.96 24.80
C ILE A 179 12.20 -8.16 26.25
N ALA A 180 11.06 -7.59 26.66
CA ALA A 180 10.56 -7.73 28.01
C ALA A 180 10.37 -9.21 28.40
N ARG A 181 10.93 -9.60 29.55
CA ARG A 181 10.90 -10.99 30.04
C ARG A 181 9.49 -11.58 30.07
N LYS A 182 8.47 -10.77 30.41
CA LYS A 182 7.06 -11.19 30.48
C LYS A 182 6.53 -11.62 29.11
N LEU A 183 6.78 -10.81 28.06
CA LEU A 183 6.34 -11.13 26.71
C LEU A 183 7.06 -12.38 26.17
N ARG A 184 8.38 -12.46 26.33
CA ARG A 184 9.16 -13.65 25.92
C ARG A 184 8.68 -14.93 26.59
N LYS A 185 8.45 -14.88 27.92
CA LYS A 185 7.94 -16.03 28.66
C LYS A 185 6.57 -16.45 28.13
N TRP A 186 5.65 -15.50 27.96
CA TRP A 186 4.30 -15.78 27.47
C TRP A 186 4.33 -16.39 26.06
N LEU A 187 5.11 -15.84 25.12
CA LEU A 187 5.25 -16.40 23.77
C LEU A 187 5.79 -17.83 23.80
N LYS A 188 6.79 -18.10 24.65
CA LYS A 188 7.32 -19.45 24.85
C LYS A 188 6.28 -20.42 25.42
N ASP A 189 5.51 -19.97 26.42
CA ASP A 189 4.47 -20.78 27.07
C ASP A 189 3.33 -21.13 26.08
N VAL A 190 3.05 -20.26 25.10
CA VAL A 190 2.09 -20.49 24.01
C VAL A 190 2.68 -21.28 22.83
N GLY A 191 4.00 -21.54 22.82
CA GLY A 191 4.67 -22.32 21.79
C GLY A 191 5.17 -21.52 20.58
N VAL A 192 5.12 -20.18 20.62
CA VAL A 192 5.55 -19.30 19.51
C VAL A 192 7.07 -19.08 19.56
N LYS A 193 7.75 -19.28 18.45
CA LYS A 193 9.18 -19.01 18.30
C LYS A 193 9.42 -17.54 17.98
N THR A 194 10.33 -16.90 18.72
CA THR A 194 10.70 -15.50 18.47
C THR A 194 11.90 -15.40 17.55
N LEU A 195 11.77 -14.60 16.47
CA LEU A 195 12.83 -14.27 15.54
C LEU A 195 13.27 -12.83 15.81
N TYR A 196 14.36 -12.66 16.55
CA TYR A 196 14.93 -11.34 16.79
C TYR A 196 15.80 -10.91 15.61
N ILE A 197 15.65 -9.64 15.22
CA ILE A 197 16.49 -9.02 14.20
C ILE A 197 17.87 -8.80 14.81
N GLU A 198 18.93 -9.24 14.12
CA GLU A 198 20.29 -8.96 14.55
C GLU A 198 20.55 -7.44 14.55
N PRO A 199 21.29 -6.92 15.55
CA PRO A 199 21.68 -5.52 15.57
C PRO A 199 22.43 -5.15 14.27
N GLY A 200 21.91 -4.16 13.53
CA GLY A 200 22.46 -3.77 12.24
C GLY A 200 21.84 -4.41 11.01
N SER A 201 20.86 -5.32 11.19
CA SER A 201 20.16 -6.03 10.11
C SER A 201 18.71 -5.60 9.91
N PRO A 202 18.42 -4.30 9.66
CA PRO A 202 17.04 -3.80 9.53
C PRO A 202 16.25 -4.46 8.39
N TRP A 203 16.93 -5.00 7.37
CA TRP A 203 16.29 -5.72 6.25
C TRP A 203 15.54 -6.98 6.67
N GLU A 204 15.79 -7.52 7.86
CA GLU A 204 15.08 -8.69 8.38
C GLU A 204 13.62 -8.36 8.69
N ASN A 205 13.26 -7.12 9.07
CA ASN A 205 11.88 -6.66 9.27
C ASN A 205 11.26 -5.94 8.04
N GLY A 206 11.78 -6.20 6.85
CA GLY A 206 11.41 -5.47 5.64
C GLY A 206 9.91 -5.49 5.28
N TYR A 207 9.13 -6.47 5.78
CA TYR A 207 7.67 -6.47 5.55
C TYR A 207 6.97 -5.40 6.39
N CYS A 208 7.27 -5.37 7.68
CA CYS A 208 6.71 -4.36 8.58
C CYS A 208 7.21 -2.96 8.25
N GLU A 209 8.50 -2.80 7.94
CA GLU A 209 9.05 -1.52 7.45
C GLU A 209 8.37 -1.04 6.15
N SER A 210 8.15 -1.95 5.20
CA SER A 210 7.44 -1.63 3.95
C SER A 210 5.99 -1.21 4.20
N PHE A 211 5.31 -1.88 5.14
CA PHE A 211 3.95 -1.52 5.55
C PHE A 211 3.94 -0.14 6.23
N ASN A 212 4.80 0.06 7.24
CA ASN A 212 4.92 1.33 7.96
C ASN A 212 5.25 2.50 7.02
N GLY A 213 6.11 2.27 6.03
CA GLY A 213 6.41 3.26 4.99
C GLY A 213 5.20 3.59 4.12
N LYS A 214 4.32 2.60 3.83
CA LYS A 214 3.07 2.85 3.11
C LYS A 214 2.05 3.57 3.99
N MET A 215 1.89 3.16 5.25
CA MET A 215 1.03 3.84 6.22
C MET A 215 1.43 5.31 6.36
N ARG A 216 2.72 5.59 6.54
CA ARG A 216 3.22 6.95 6.62
C ARG A 216 2.90 7.75 5.37
N TYR A 217 3.31 7.27 4.20
CA TYR A 217 3.11 7.98 2.94
C TYR A 217 1.65 8.14 2.55
N LEU A 218 0.82 7.11 2.73
CA LEU A 218 -0.57 7.11 2.23
C LEU A 218 -1.56 7.74 3.23
N LEU A 219 -1.23 7.73 4.52
CA LEU A 219 -2.10 8.22 5.57
C LEU A 219 -1.43 9.31 6.41
N LEU A 220 -0.42 8.97 7.21
CA LEU A 220 0.06 9.83 8.30
C LEU A 220 0.61 11.17 7.81
N ASP A 221 1.33 11.19 6.68
CA ASP A 221 1.87 12.44 6.10
C ASP A 221 0.80 13.35 5.50
N GLY A 222 -0.45 12.91 5.41
CA GLY A 222 -1.56 13.67 4.83
C GLY A 222 -2.63 14.07 5.84
N GLU A 223 -2.58 13.53 7.07
CA GLU A 223 -3.61 13.71 8.08
C GLU A 223 -3.13 14.56 9.27
N ILE A 224 -4.03 15.34 9.83
CA ILE A 224 -3.83 16.06 11.08
C ILE A 224 -4.80 15.49 12.11
N PHE A 225 -4.28 14.82 13.10
CA PHE A 225 -5.09 14.21 14.16
C PHE A 225 -5.34 15.20 15.30
N TYR A 226 -6.56 15.63 15.52
CA TYR A 226 -6.90 16.52 16.63
C TYR A 226 -7.03 15.78 17.97
N THR A 227 -7.51 14.55 17.93
CA THR A 227 -7.67 13.70 19.13
C THR A 227 -7.10 12.30 18.92
N LEU A 228 -6.78 11.62 20.03
CA LEU A 228 -6.37 10.21 19.97
C LEU A 228 -7.50 9.30 19.48
N PHE A 229 -8.75 9.65 19.80
CA PHE A 229 -9.92 8.89 19.34
C PHE A 229 -10.06 8.98 17.83
N GLU A 230 -9.96 10.16 17.28
CA GLU A 230 -9.95 10.39 15.83
C GLU A 230 -8.82 9.60 15.15
N ALA A 231 -7.60 9.64 15.70
CA ALA A 231 -6.48 8.85 15.18
C ALA A 231 -6.81 7.35 15.15
N LYS A 232 -7.43 6.81 16.22
CA LYS A 232 -7.86 5.40 16.26
C LYS A 232 -8.84 5.06 15.13
N VAL A 233 -9.85 5.89 14.93
CA VAL A 233 -10.90 5.66 13.92
C VAL A 233 -10.31 5.72 12.50
N ILE A 234 -9.52 6.76 12.22
CA ILE A 234 -8.93 6.96 10.88
C ILE A 234 -7.92 5.86 10.55
N ILE A 235 -7.05 5.49 11.49
CA ILE A 235 -6.05 4.44 11.30
C ILE A 235 -6.72 3.08 11.11
N GLU A 236 -7.76 2.76 11.88
CA GLU A 236 -8.48 1.50 11.71
C GLU A 236 -9.24 1.45 10.37
N ARG A 237 -9.87 2.56 9.94
CA ARG A 237 -10.49 2.66 8.62
C ARG A 237 -9.47 2.43 7.51
N TRP A 238 -8.27 3.02 7.63
CA TRP A 238 -7.19 2.83 6.67
C TRP A 238 -6.67 1.39 6.67
N ARG A 239 -6.56 0.72 7.84
CA ARG A 239 -6.17 -0.70 7.94
C ARG A 239 -7.14 -1.59 7.19
N ARG A 240 -8.45 -1.38 7.37
CA ARG A 240 -9.48 -2.12 6.63
C ARG A 240 -9.37 -1.87 5.13
N HIS A 241 -9.25 -0.63 4.71
CA HIS A 241 -9.04 -0.28 3.30
C HIS A 241 -7.77 -0.94 2.73
N TYR A 242 -6.67 -0.96 3.48
CA TYR A 242 -5.42 -1.61 3.10
C TYR A 242 -5.62 -3.11 2.86
N ASN A 243 -6.37 -3.78 3.72
CA ASN A 243 -6.61 -5.22 3.65
C ASN A 243 -7.65 -5.63 2.60
N GLU A 244 -8.71 -4.84 2.43
CA GLU A 244 -9.92 -5.24 1.70
C GLU A 244 -10.04 -4.62 0.31
N VAL A 245 -9.45 -3.44 0.10
CA VAL A 245 -9.65 -2.65 -1.12
C VAL A 245 -8.34 -2.39 -1.86
N ARG A 246 -7.27 -2.09 -1.13
CA ARG A 246 -6.03 -1.62 -1.74
C ARG A 246 -5.31 -2.73 -2.51
N PRO A 247 -5.05 -2.55 -3.85
CA PRO A 247 -4.28 -3.52 -4.61
C PRO A 247 -2.82 -3.60 -4.18
N HIS A 248 -2.27 -4.80 -4.15
CA HIS A 248 -0.87 -5.07 -3.83
C HIS A 248 -0.16 -5.72 -5.02
N SER A 249 0.93 -5.12 -5.48
CA SER A 249 1.70 -5.63 -6.62
C SER A 249 2.30 -7.03 -6.37
N SER A 250 2.66 -7.33 -5.11
CA SER A 250 3.17 -8.64 -4.71
C SER A 250 2.09 -9.72 -4.62
N LEU A 251 0.81 -9.35 -4.70
CA LEU A 251 -0.36 -10.23 -4.69
C LEU A 251 -1.11 -10.16 -6.03
N GLY A 252 -0.39 -9.96 -7.14
CA GLY A 252 -0.99 -9.88 -8.46
C GLY A 252 -1.98 -8.70 -8.65
N GLY A 253 -1.88 -7.65 -7.85
CA GLY A 253 -2.79 -6.50 -7.90
C GLY A 253 -4.07 -6.68 -7.08
N ARG A 254 -4.14 -7.69 -6.22
CA ARG A 254 -5.28 -7.97 -5.34
C ARG A 254 -5.06 -7.44 -3.92
N PRO A 255 -6.12 -7.18 -3.16
CA PRO A 255 -6.02 -6.88 -1.73
C PRO A 255 -5.61 -8.11 -0.91
N PRO A 256 -5.00 -7.92 0.27
CA PRO A 256 -4.60 -9.04 1.16
C PRO A 256 -5.74 -9.97 1.57
N LYS A 257 -6.95 -9.45 1.78
CA LYS A 257 -8.14 -10.23 2.19
C LYS A 257 -8.97 -10.78 1.03
N ALA A 258 -8.57 -10.57 -0.23
CA ALA A 258 -9.30 -11.16 -1.34
C ALA A 258 -9.20 -12.69 -1.29
N PRO A 259 -10.32 -13.44 -1.34
CA PRO A 259 -10.31 -14.90 -1.24
C PRO A 259 -9.37 -15.58 -2.22
N GLU A 260 -9.35 -15.10 -3.48
CA GLU A 260 -8.51 -15.67 -4.54
C GLU A 260 -7.01 -15.37 -4.35
N THR A 261 -6.66 -14.49 -3.42
CA THR A 261 -5.25 -14.18 -3.14
C THR A 261 -4.54 -15.36 -2.49
N TRP A 262 -5.24 -16.16 -1.71
CA TRP A 262 -4.72 -17.33 -0.99
C TRP A 262 -4.47 -18.52 -1.92
N GLU A 263 -5.39 -18.81 -2.82
CA GLU A 263 -5.29 -19.92 -3.77
C GLU A 263 -4.08 -19.78 -4.70
N ILE A 264 -3.73 -18.55 -5.09
CA ILE A 264 -2.56 -18.29 -5.95
C ILE A 264 -1.25 -18.43 -5.19
N GLN A 265 -1.21 -18.04 -3.91
CA GLN A 265 0.01 -18.13 -3.11
C GLN A 265 0.34 -19.60 -2.76
N ASP A 266 -0.64 -20.41 -2.48
CA ASP A 266 -0.44 -21.85 -2.24
C ASP A 266 0.08 -22.58 -3.48
N GLN A 267 -0.33 -22.14 -4.69
CA GLN A 267 0.18 -22.66 -5.97
C GLN A 267 1.61 -22.24 -6.32
N LEU A 268 2.09 -21.11 -5.78
CA LEU A 268 3.46 -20.62 -6.02
C LEU A 268 4.49 -21.21 -5.04
N VAL A 269 4.05 -21.90 -4.00
CA VAL A 269 4.90 -22.51 -2.96
C VAL A 269 4.96 -24.04 -3.13
N SER A 270 4.02 -24.63 -3.87
CA SER A 270 4.02 -26.04 -4.28
C SER A 270 4.90 -26.26 -5.53
#